data_ccd52c069ab35fdb34be9ac611868287
#
_entry.id   ccd52c069ab35fdb34be9ac611868287
#
_cell.length_a   1.000
_cell.length_b   1.000
_cell.length_c   1.000
_cell.angle_alpha   90.00
_cell.angle_beta   90.00
_cell.angle_gamma   90.00
#
_symmetry.space_group_name_H-M   'P 1'
#
loop_
_entity.id
_entity.type
_entity.pdbx_description
1 polymer ?
#
loop_
_entity_poly.entity_id
_entity_poly.type
_entity_poly.pdbx_seq_one_letter_code
_entity_poly.pdbx_strand_id
1 'polypeptide(L)'
;AAPDGFSANRTLDASGKIVCPGLVDLSARLREPGFEYKATLASEMAAAAAGGVTSLACPPDTDPPLDESGLVEMLKYRARSQNKARVYPIGALTEGLKGAKLTEMAELREAGCVAFSHADVPLTDHQVLYYALQYAATFNIPVWLRPQDAALARGGVAHDGQVATRLGLPSIPVAAETAALSVILLLARETGARVHLCRLSSAEGINMVRRARHDGVLVTC
;
A
#
# COMPACT_ATOMS: atom_id res chain seq x y z
N ALA A 1 -17.72 -27.27 18.95
CA ALA A 1 -17.70 -27.55 20.38
C ALA A 1 -16.34 -27.15 20.94
N ALA A 2 -16.27 -26.62 22.15
CA ALA A 2 -15.02 -26.36 22.83
C ALA A 2 -14.34 -27.69 23.18
N PRO A 3 -12.98 -27.75 23.18
CA PRO A 3 -12.25 -28.92 23.63
C PRO A 3 -12.59 -29.30 25.07
N ASP A 4 -12.47 -30.60 25.42
CA ASP A 4 -12.66 -31.07 26.79
C ASP A 4 -11.70 -30.37 27.75
N GLY A 5 -12.24 -29.87 28.87
CA GLY A 5 -11.46 -29.11 29.86
C GLY A 5 -11.28 -27.61 29.54
N PHE A 6 -11.81 -27.09 28.41
CA PHE A 6 -11.77 -25.67 28.14
C PHE A 6 -12.74 -24.88 29.02
N SER A 7 -12.23 -23.87 29.74
CA SER A 7 -13.02 -22.89 30.47
C SER A 7 -12.86 -21.50 29.88
N ALA A 8 -13.96 -20.92 29.46
CA ALA A 8 -13.93 -19.59 28.83
C ALA A 8 -13.90 -18.49 29.92
N ASN A 9 -12.98 -17.55 29.81
CA ASN A 9 -12.97 -16.34 30.65
C ASN A 9 -14.12 -15.39 30.34
N ARG A 10 -14.60 -15.43 29.09
CA ARG A 10 -15.73 -14.63 28.60
C ARG A 10 -16.47 -15.37 27.50
N THR A 11 -17.79 -15.39 27.56
CA THR A 11 -18.66 -15.88 26.49
C THR A 11 -19.39 -14.71 25.84
N LEU A 12 -19.41 -14.67 24.52
CA LEU A 12 -20.17 -13.70 23.74
C LEU A 12 -21.28 -14.43 22.99
N ASP A 13 -22.51 -13.99 23.19
CA ASP A 13 -23.64 -14.48 22.40
C ASP A 13 -23.61 -13.85 21.00
N ALA A 14 -23.39 -14.68 19.98
CA ALA A 14 -23.39 -14.30 18.58
C ALA A 14 -24.62 -14.82 17.82
N SER A 15 -25.71 -15.18 18.53
CA SER A 15 -26.93 -15.67 17.91
C SER A 15 -27.47 -14.66 16.88
N GLY A 16 -27.75 -15.12 15.67
CA GLY A 16 -28.21 -14.28 14.55
C GLY A 16 -27.13 -13.34 13.98
N LYS A 17 -25.85 -13.47 14.37
CA LYS A 17 -24.73 -12.71 13.82
C LYS A 17 -23.84 -13.59 12.95
N ILE A 18 -23.17 -12.94 11.99
CA ILE A 18 -22.10 -13.58 11.20
C ILE A 18 -20.77 -13.28 11.91
N VAL A 19 -20.02 -14.32 12.27
CA VAL A 19 -18.67 -14.20 12.81
C VAL A 19 -17.67 -14.43 11.67
N CYS A 20 -16.85 -13.43 11.40
CA CYS A 20 -15.83 -13.46 10.36
C CYS A 20 -14.48 -12.91 10.88
N PRO A 21 -13.37 -13.19 10.18
CA PRO A 21 -12.12 -12.49 10.45
C PRO A 21 -12.28 -10.97 10.34
N GLY A 22 -11.50 -10.22 11.12
CA GLY A 22 -11.50 -8.77 11.02
C GLY A 22 -11.01 -8.29 9.63
N LEU A 23 -11.49 -7.14 9.22
CA LEU A 23 -11.13 -6.53 7.94
C LEU A 23 -9.65 -6.12 7.92
N VAL A 24 -9.08 -6.08 6.71
CA VAL A 24 -7.71 -5.63 6.44
C VAL A 24 -7.77 -4.39 5.56
N ASP A 25 -7.16 -3.30 6.02
CA ASP A 25 -6.97 -2.09 5.21
C ASP A 25 -5.53 -2.08 4.67
N LEU A 26 -5.41 -2.10 3.34
CA LEU A 26 -4.12 -2.15 2.66
C LEU A 26 -3.45 -0.77 2.50
N SER A 27 -4.09 0.34 2.90
CA SER A 27 -3.53 1.70 2.71
C SER A 27 -4.03 2.68 3.77
N ALA A 28 -3.87 2.35 5.04
CA ALA A 28 -4.26 3.19 6.16
C ALA A 28 -3.17 4.20 6.51
N ARG A 29 -3.43 5.49 6.26
CA ARG A 29 -2.53 6.56 6.67
C ARG A 29 -2.76 6.93 8.13
N LEU A 30 -1.91 6.43 9.01
CA LEU A 30 -2.02 6.63 10.46
C LEU A 30 -1.54 8.01 10.94
N ARG A 31 -1.00 8.85 10.01
CA ARG A 31 -0.61 10.24 10.21
C ARG A 31 0.53 10.49 11.18
N GLU A 32 1.04 9.49 11.83
CA GLU A 32 2.16 9.54 12.75
C GLU A 32 3.27 8.59 12.27
N PRO A 33 4.53 9.04 12.22
CA PRO A 33 5.04 10.37 12.60
C PRO A 33 4.74 11.48 11.58
N GLY A 34 4.78 12.75 12.05
CA GLY A 34 4.90 13.96 11.26
C GLY A 34 3.61 14.68 10.89
N PHE A 35 2.46 14.02 10.96
CA PHE A 35 1.15 14.61 10.61
C PHE A 35 0.13 14.51 11.76
N GLU A 36 0.61 14.51 13.00
CA GLU A 36 -0.20 14.35 14.22
C GLU A 36 -1.28 15.44 14.36
N TYR A 37 -1.06 16.60 13.72
CA TYR A 37 -2.05 17.67 13.66
C TYR A 37 -3.31 17.31 12.84
N LYS A 38 -3.24 16.27 11.99
CA LYS A 38 -4.40 15.74 11.24
C LYS A 38 -5.10 14.64 12.01
N ALA A 39 -4.33 13.72 12.58
CA ALA A 39 -4.81 12.60 13.37
C ALA A 39 -3.62 11.92 14.07
N THR A 40 -3.87 11.19 15.14
CA THR A 40 -2.84 10.43 15.86
C THR A 40 -2.96 8.94 15.59
N LEU A 41 -1.87 8.20 15.82
CA LEU A 41 -1.87 6.74 15.76
C LEU A 41 -3.00 6.14 16.63
N ALA A 42 -3.18 6.68 17.82
CA ALA A 42 -4.20 6.23 18.76
C ALA A 42 -5.62 6.42 18.22
N SER A 43 -5.92 7.61 17.63
CA SER A 43 -7.25 7.91 17.07
C SER A 43 -7.57 7.05 15.85
N GLU A 44 -6.61 6.93 14.92
CA GLU A 44 -6.80 6.16 13.70
C GLU A 44 -6.96 4.65 13.98
N MET A 45 -6.15 4.11 14.89
CA MET A 45 -6.28 2.70 15.29
C MET A 45 -7.59 2.43 16.04
N ALA A 46 -8.07 3.38 16.84
CA ALA A 46 -9.36 3.26 17.51
C ALA A 46 -10.52 3.30 16.49
N ALA A 47 -10.48 4.21 15.54
CA ALA A 47 -11.46 4.30 14.45
C ALA A 47 -11.47 3.02 13.60
N ALA A 48 -10.31 2.49 13.24
CA ALA A 48 -10.19 1.22 12.51
C ALA A 48 -10.85 0.07 13.27
N ALA A 49 -10.52 -0.08 14.56
CA ALA A 49 -11.10 -1.14 15.39
C ALA A 49 -12.62 -1.00 15.53
N ALA A 50 -13.14 0.24 15.67
CA ALA A 50 -14.57 0.50 15.70
C ALA A 50 -15.27 0.14 14.38
N GLY A 51 -14.58 0.30 13.25
CA GLY A 51 -15.04 -0.12 11.92
C GLY A 51 -14.88 -1.61 11.61
N GLY A 52 -14.35 -2.41 12.57
CA GLY A 52 -14.10 -3.85 12.34
C GLY A 52 -12.80 -4.15 11.60
N VAL A 53 -11.94 -3.14 11.37
CA VAL A 53 -10.62 -3.33 10.76
C VAL A 53 -9.61 -3.70 11.84
N THR A 54 -9.02 -4.87 11.70
CA THR A 54 -8.07 -5.42 12.69
C THR A 54 -6.62 -5.42 12.23
N SER A 55 -6.39 -5.15 10.94
CA SER A 55 -5.06 -5.11 10.34
C SER A 55 -4.94 -3.92 9.39
N LEU A 56 -3.90 -3.12 9.56
CA LEU A 56 -3.66 -1.87 8.86
C LEU A 56 -2.28 -1.89 8.20
N ALA A 57 -2.21 -1.81 6.88
CA ALA A 57 -0.96 -1.55 6.20
C ALA A 57 -0.72 -0.03 6.14
N CYS A 58 0.39 0.42 6.73
CA CYS A 58 0.74 1.84 6.82
C CYS A 58 1.71 2.22 5.69
N PRO A 59 1.31 3.03 4.72
CA PRO A 59 2.19 3.51 3.65
C PRO A 59 3.37 4.33 4.18
N PRO A 60 4.48 4.42 3.40
CA PRO A 60 5.72 5.05 3.85
C PRO A 60 5.72 6.58 3.83
N ASP A 61 4.63 7.23 3.40
CA ASP A 61 4.50 8.69 3.25
C ASP A 61 4.20 9.40 4.59
N THR A 62 4.97 9.06 5.59
CA THR A 62 5.07 9.75 6.89
C THR A 62 6.13 10.85 6.83
N ASP A 63 6.33 11.62 7.90
CA ASP A 63 7.39 12.62 8.01
C ASP A 63 8.15 12.45 9.33
N PRO A 64 9.40 11.92 9.27
CA PRO A 64 10.10 11.44 8.08
C PRO A 64 9.45 10.18 7.45
N PRO A 65 9.71 9.91 6.15
CA PRO A 65 9.28 8.68 5.49
C PRO A 65 9.82 7.41 6.16
N LEU A 66 9.13 6.27 6.01
CA LEU A 66 9.57 4.98 6.55
C LEU A 66 10.70 4.39 5.67
N ASP A 67 11.86 4.99 5.70
CA ASP A 67 13.05 4.63 4.91
C ASP A 67 14.25 4.17 5.75
N GLU A 68 14.12 4.20 7.08
CA GLU A 68 15.10 3.72 8.04
C GLU A 68 14.49 2.71 9.03
N SER A 69 15.27 1.71 9.43
CA SER A 69 14.83 0.62 10.33
C SER A 69 14.32 1.15 11.68
N GLY A 70 14.98 2.15 12.25
CA GLY A 70 14.58 2.76 13.53
C GLY A 70 13.19 3.40 13.50
N LEU A 71 12.78 4.01 12.37
CA LEU A 71 11.44 4.58 12.19
C LEU A 71 10.37 3.48 12.13
N VAL A 72 10.68 2.39 11.45
CA VAL A 72 9.79 1.21 11.37
C VAL A 72 9.58 0.58 12.74
N GLU A 73 10.65 0.39 13.50
CA GLU A 73 10.59 -0.16 14.85
C GLU A 73 9.82 0.75 15.82
N MET A 74 10.05 2.06 15.75
CA MET A 74 9.34 3.06 16.54
C MET A 74 7.83 3.00 16.25
N LEU A 75 7.42 3.00 14.97
CA LEU A 75 6.01 2.91 14.59
C LEU A 75 5.37 1.64 15.15
N LYS A 76 6.02 0.49 14.99
CA LYS A 76 5.54 -0.80 15.51
C LYS A 76 5.42 -0.80 17.03
N TYR A 77 6.41 -0.25 17.73
CA TYR A 77 6.38 -0.15 19.19
C TYR A 77 5.21 0.70 19.66
N ARG A 78 5.04 1.89 19.10
CA ARG A 78 3.92 2.79 19.43
C ARG A 78 2.56 2.16 19.10
N ALA A 79 2.44 1.51 17.95
CA ALA A 79 1.19 0.83 17.57
C ALA A 79 0.84 -0.31 18.52
N ARG A 80 1.81 -1.12 18.95
CA ARG A 80 1.58 -2.20 19.91
C ARG A 80 1.08 -1.70 21.26
N SER A 81 1.60 -0.57 21.73
CA SER A 81 1.19 0.02 23.02
C SER A 81 -0.29 0.44 23.04
N GLN A 82 -0.91 0.71 21.87
CA GLN A 82 -2.34 1.07 21.78
C GLN A 82 -3.28 -0.13 21.98
N ASN A 83 -2.81 -1.35 21.80
CA ASN A 83 -3.59 -2.59 21.93
C ASN A 83 -4.95 -2.55 21.18
N LYS A 84 -4.93 -2.06 19.94
CA LYS A 84 -6.06 -1.92 19.02
C LYS A 84 -5.85 -2.81 17.79
N ALA A 85 -6.00 -2.28 16.57
CA ALA A 85 -5.65 -2.97 15.34
C ALA A 85 -4.14 -3.24 15.24
N ARG A 86 -3.74 -4.20 14.41
CA ARG A 86 -2.32 -4.47 14.13
C ARG A 86 -1.85 -3.57 13.00
N VAL A 87 -0.68 -2.95 13.16
CA VAL A 87 -0.05 -2.12 12.13
C VAL A 87 1.07 -2.88 11.44
N TYR A 88 1.03 -2.88 10.12
CA TYR A 88 2.02 -3.47 9.23
C TYR A 88 2.66 -2.35 8.39
N PRO A 89 3.89 -1.92 8.73
CA PRO A 89 4.58 -0.88 7.98
C PRO A 89 4.89 -1.31 6.55
N ILE A 90 4.75 -0.38 5.61
CA ILE A 90 5.25 -0.48 4.25
C ILE A 90 6.48 0.43 4.18
N GLY A 91 7.63 -0.12 3.79
CA GLY A 91 8.88 0.64 3.64
C GLY A 91 8.88 1.50 2.38
N ALA A 92 9.64 2.59 2.39
CA ALA A 92 9.87 3.39 1.20
C ALA A 92 10.81 2.66 0.23
N LEU A 93 10.55 2.76 -1.08
CA LEU A 93 11.43 2.20 -2.12
C LEU A 93 12.73 3.01 -2.26
N THR A 94 12.65 4.32 -2.03
CA THR A 94 13.79 5.22 -2.15
C THR A 94 13.91 6.12 -0.94
N GLU A 95 15.13 6.51 -0.60
CA GLU A 95 15.42 7.41 0.51
C GLU A 95 14.65 8.73 0.36
N GLY A 96 13.93 9.12 1.41
CA GLY A 96 13.10 10.32 1.41
C GLY A 96 11.97 10.32 0.38
N LEU A 97 11.63 9.18 -0.25
CA LEU A 97 10.69 9.07 -1.38
C LEU A 97 11.10 9.98 -2.58
N LYS A 98 12.40 10.22 -2.76
CA LYS A 98 12.93 11.15 -3.79
C LYS A 98 13.09 10.53 -5.17
N GLY A 99 12.91 9.20 -5.31
CA GLY A 99 13.01 8.51 -6.58
C GLY A 99 14.44 8.41 -7.16
N ALA A 100 15.47 8.51 -6.30
CA ALA A 100 16.88 8.51 -6.72
C ALA A 100 17.66 7.31 -6.17
N LYS A 101 17.86 7.27 -4.86
CA LYS A 101 18.63 6.21 -4.20
C LYS A 101 17.69 5.22 -3.53
N LEU A 102 17.91 3.92 -3.74
CA LEU A 102 17.14 2.86 -3.10
C LEU A 102 17.42 2.81 -1.59
N THR A 103 16.41 2.40 -0.83
CA THR A 103 16.56 2.09 0.60
C THR A 103 17.17 0.70 0.79
N GLU A 104 17.64 0.41 2.00
CA GLU A 104 18.08 -0.93 2.38
C GLU A 104 16.86 -1.83 2.69
N MET A 105 16.18 -2.28 1.62
CA MET A 105 14.92 -3.03 1.74
C MET A 105 15.05 -4.30 2.58
N ALA A 106 16.21 -4.96 2.57
CA ALA A 106 16.44 -6.16 3.39
C ALA A 106 16.39 -5.82 4.89
N GLU A 107 17.08 -4.75 5.32
CA GLU A 107 17.08 -4.29 6.72
C GLU A 107 15.68 -3.82 7.16
N LEU A 108 15.01 -3.05 6.31
CA LEU A 108 13.64 -2.59 6.58
C LEU A 108 12.65 -3.77 6.71
N ARG A 109 12.85 -4.83 5.92
CA ARG A 109 12.07 -6.06 6.05
C ARG A 109 12.32 -6.75 7.39
N GLU A 110 13.58 -6.85 7.83
CA GLU A 110 13.95 -7.41 9.14
C GLU A 110 13.34 -6.58 10.28
N ALA A 111 13.33 -5.25 10.16
CA ALA A 111 12.64 -4.35 11.10
C ALA A 111 11.12 -4.58 11.11
N GLY A 112 10.56 -5.17 10.03
CA GLY A 112 9.17 -5.65 9.97
C GLY A 112 8.30 -4.99 8.93
N CYS A 113 8.84 -4.38 7.89
CA CYS A 113 8.09 -4.00 6.72
C CYS A 113 7.55 -5.23 5.98
N VAL A 114 6.28 -5.17 5.57
CA VAL A 114 5.60 -6.28 4.88
C VAL A 114 5.64 -6.13 3.36
N ALA A 115 5.87 -4.92 2.88
CA ALA A 115 5.96 -4.55 1.47
C ALA A 115 6.77 -3.26 1.34
N PHE A 116 7.04 -2.85 0.10
CA PHE A 116 7.71 -1.59 -0.21
C PHE A 116 6.90 -0.80 -1.24
N SER A 117 6.89 0.53 -1.08
CA SER A 117 6.08 1.41 -1.94
C SER A 117 6.75 2.77 -2.13
N HIS A 118 6.30 3.48 -3.14
CA HIS A 118 6.60 4.90 -3.31
C HIS A 118 5.39 5.78 -2.95
N ALA A 119 4.38 5.19 -2.32
CA ALA A 119 3.11 5.80 -1.94
C ALA A 119 2.43 6.52 -3.13
N ASP A 120 2.07 7.79 -2.94
CA ASP A 120 1.48 8.63 -4.00
C ASP A 120 2.52 9.51 -4.72
N VAL A 121 3.80 9.42 -4.33
CA VAL A 121 4.88 10.16 -4.98
C VAL A 121 5.22 9.46 -6.29
N PRO A 122 5.21 10.16 -7.44
CA PRO A 122 5.55 9.54 -8.71
C PRO A 122 7.01 9.08 -8.75
N LEU A 123 7.24 7.84 -9.17
CA LEU A 123 8.57 7.32 -9.49
C LEU A 123 8.77 7.41 -11.00
N THR A 124 9.45 8.46 -11.44
CA THR A 124 9.60 8.80 -12.87
C THR A 124 10.84 8.20 -13.51
N ASP A 125 11.84 7.83 -12.72
CA ASP A 125 13.04 7.16 -13.21
C ASP A 125 12.81 5.65 -13.32
N HIS A 126 12.68 5.18 -14.56
CA HIS A 126 12.45 3.76 -14.85
C HIS A 126 13.66 2.88 -14.51
N GLN A 127 14.88 3.42 -14.50
CA GLN A 127 16.07 2.68 -14.11
C GLN A 127 16.05 2.40 -12.59
N VAL A 128 15.68 3.40 -11.80
CA VAL A 128 15.49 3.23 -10.34
C VAL A 128 14.39 2.21 -10.06
N LEU A 129 13.26 2.30 -10.77
CA LEU A 129 12.19 1.30 -10.65
C LEU A 129 12.66 -0.10 -11.01
N TYR A 130 13.41 -0.25 -12.10
CA TYR A 130 13.96 -1.54 -12.53
C TYR A 130 14.86 -2.15 -11.45
N TYR A 131 15.81 -1.39 -10.91
CA TYR A 131 16.68 -1.86 -9.83
C TYR A 131 15.92 -2.16 -8.54
N ALA A 132 14.92 -1.35 -8.20
CA ALA A 132 14.06 -1.63 -7.05
C ALA A 132 13.34 -2.97 -7.20
N LEU A 133 12.79 -3.27 -8.38
CA LEU A 133 12.12 -4.53 -8.65
C LEU A 133 13.08 -5.72 -8.65
N GLN A 134 14.30 -5.57 -9.21
CA GLN A 134 15.35 -6.60 -9.13
C GLN A 134 15.74 -6.90 -7.68
N TYR A 135 15.97 -5.87 -6.87
CA TYR A 135 16.28 -6.02 -5.45
C TYR A 135 15.14 -6.74 -4.72
N ALA A 136 13.91 -6.27 -4.93
CA ALA A 136 12.74 -6.88 -4.32
C ALA A 136 12.55 -8.35 -4.73
N ALA A 137 12.78 -8.69 -6.00
CA ALA A 137 12.71 -10.07 -6.50
C ALA A 137 13.75 -10.98 -5.82
N THR A 138 14.99 -10.50 -5.65
CA THR A 138 16.08 -11.26 -5.00
C THR A 138 15.71 -11.71 -3.59
N PHE A 139 14.99 -10.89 -2.85
CA PHE A 139 14.58 -11.17 -1.47
C PHE A 139 13.11 -11.61 -1.35
N ASN A 140 12.41 -11.84 -2.47
CA ASN A 140 10.98 -12.18 -2.52
C ASN A 140 10.10 -11.17 -1.72
N ILE A 141 10.38 -9.90 -1.90
CA ILE A 141 9.67 -8.78 -1.24
C ILE A 141 8.57 -8.27 -2.17
N PRO A 142 7.32 -8.10 -1.72
CA PRO A 142 6.28 -7.50 -2.55
C PRO A 142 6.46 -5.98 -2.67
N VAL A 143 6.27 -5.45 -3.88
CA VAL A 143 6.31 -4.01 -4.16
C VAL A 143 4.92 -3.53 -4.51
N TRP A 144 4.47 -2.46 -3.85
CA TRP A 144 3.13 -1.89 -4.04
C TRP A 144 3.26 -0.55 -4.75
N LEU A 145 2.70 -0.47 -5.95
CA LEU A 145 2.85 0.69 -6.83
C LEU A 145 1.49 1.27 -7.24
N ARG A 146 1.41 2.58 -7.27
CA ARG A 146 0.30 3.30 -7.90
C ARG A 146 0.69 3.61 -9.35
N PRO A 147 0.04 3.00 -10.34
CA PRO A 147 0.33 3.28 -11.74
C PRO A 147 -0.29 4.63 -12.15
N GLN A 148 0.50 5.68 -12.15
CA GLN A 148 0.07 7.00 -12.61
C GLN A 148 1.26 7.76 -13.19
N ASP A 149 1.19 8.09 -14.49
CA ASP A 149 2.14 8.95 -15.14
C ASP A 149 1.95 10.41 -14.67
N ALA A 150 3.01 10.98 -14.09
CA ALA A 150 2.96 12.31 -13.49
C ALA A 150 2.74 13.43 -14.52
N ALA A 151 3.26 13.27 -15.74
CA ALA A 151 3.14 14.29 -16.78
C ALA A 151 1.72 14.31 -17.35
N LEU A 152 1.16 13.13 -17.63
CA LEU A 152 -0.21 13.00 -18.14
C LEU A 152 -1.28 13.34 -17.10
N ALA A 153 -0.99 13.12 -15.80
CA ALA A 153 -1.93 13.43 -14.71
C ALA A 153 -1.85 14.89 -14.22
N ARG A 154 -0.89 15.67 -14.74
CA ARG A 154 -0.60 17.03 -14.25
C ARG A 154 -1.81 17.95 -14.28
N GLY A 155 -2.15 18.52 -13.12
CA GLY A 155 -3.27 19.46 -13.00
C GLY A 155 -4.65 18.84 -13.02
N GLY A 156 -4.76 17.53 -13.28
CA GLY A 156 -6.03 16.82 -13.21
C GLY A 156 -6.49 16.55 -11.78
N VAL A 157 -7.79 16.66 -11.54
CA VAL A 157 -8.41 16.46 -10.21
C VAL A 157 -9.45 15.35 -10.22
N ALA A 158 -9.87 14.88 -11.39
CA ALA A 158 -10.88 13.85 -11.55
C ALA A 158 -10.55 12.93 -12.75
N HIS A 159 -11.07 11.71 -12.71
CA HIS A 159 -11.01 10.79 -13.85
C HIS A 159 -11.69 11.41 -15.08
N ASP A 160 -11.06 11.26 -16.25
CA ASP A 160 -11.63 11.74 -17.52
C ASP A 160 -12.92 11.02 -17.87
N GLY A 161 -13.98 11.78 -18.09
CA GLY A 161 -15.29 11.23 -18.40
C GLY A 161 -16.41 12.25 -18.34
N GLN A 162 -17.64 11.79 -18.58
CA GLN A 162 -18.83 12.65 -18.69
C GLN A 162 -19.04 13.51 -17.42
N VAL A 163 -18.74 12.98 -16.23
CA VAL A 163 -18.95 13.71 -14.97
C VAL A 163 -17.95 14.87 -14.86
N ALA A 164 -16.67 14.63 -15.12
CA ALA A 164 -15.64 15.67 -15.09
C ALA A 164 -15.95 16.76 -16.12
N THR A 165 -16.30 16.37 -17.35
CA THR A 165 -16.68 17.31 -18.41
C THR A 165 -17.90 18.16 -18.01
N ARG A 166 -18.96 17.54 -17.47
CA ARG A 166 -20.17 18.26 -17.03
C ARG A 166 -19.94 19.24 -15.91
N LEU A 167 -18.99 18.92 -15.00
CA LEU A 167 -18.62 19.75 -13.87
C LEU A 167 -17.52 20.76 -14.18
N GLY A 168 -16.96 20.75 -15.40
CA GLY A 168 -15.84 21.63 -15.79
C GLY A 168 -14.55 21.35 -15.03
N LEU A 169 -14.33 20.10 -14.57
CA LEU A 169 -13.16 19.73 -13.79
C LEU A 169 -11.99 19.36 -14.73
N PRO A 170 -10.75 19.79 -14.42
CA PRO A 170 -9.56 19.29 -15.11
C PRO A 170 -9.48 17.76 -14.97
N SER A 171 -9.43 17.05 -16.09
CA SER A 171 -9.48 15.59 -16.06
C SER A 171 -8.10 14.95 -16.12
N ILE A 172 -7.99 13.74 -15.56
CA ILE A 172 -6.84 12.83 -15.68
C ILE A 172 -7.20 11.79 -16.73
N PRO A 173 -6.53 11.75 -17.89
CA PRO A 173 -6.85 10.80 -18.93
C PRO A 173 -6.52 9.36 -18.51
N VAL A 174 -7.27 8.38 -19.02
CA VAL A 174 -7.00 6.95 -18.79
C VAL A 174 -5.56 6.58 -19.17
N ALA A 175 -4.99 7.27 -20.16
CA ALA A 175 -3.60 7.10 -20.57
C ALA A 175 -2.60 7.35 -19.44
N ALA A 176 -2.91 8.20 -18.46
CA ALA A 176 -2.04 8.41 -17.30
C ALA A 176 -1.86 7.13 -16.46
N GLU A 177 -2.91 6.33 -16.32
CA GLU A 177 -2.85 5.03 -15.65
C GLU A 177 -2.21 3.97 -16.55
N THR A 178 -2.67 3.84 -17.79
CA THR A 178 -2.25 2.73 -18.66
C THR A 178 -0.82 2.84 -19.15
N ALA A 179 -0.28 4.05 -19.37
CA ALA A 179 1.12 4.26 -19.71
C ALA A 179 2.06 3.83 -18.58
N ALA A 180 1.80 4.31 -17.36
CA ALA A 180 2.58 3.89 -16.19
C ALA A 180 2.44 2.38 -15.93
N LEU A 181 1.23 1.85 -16.06
CA LEU A 181 0.95 0.42 -15.89
C LEU A 181 1.73 -0.43 -16.92
N SER A 182 1.82 0.00 -18.16
CA SER A 182 2.58 -0.69 -19.22
C SER A 182 4.04 -0.87 -18.82
N VAL A 183 4.68 0.18 -18.30
CA VAL A 183 6.07 0.13 -17.83
C VAL A 183 6.20 -0.82 -16.63
N ILE A 184 5.34 -0.68 -15.63
CA ILE A 184 5.38 -1.52 -14.42
C ILE A 184 5.23 -3.00 -14.78
N LEU A 185 4.27 -3.35 -15.62
CA LEU A 185 4.02 -4.75 -16.02
C LEU A 185 5.18 -5.32 -16.83
N LEU A 186 5.79 -4.52 -17.72
CA LEU A 186 6.98 -4.93 -18.48
C LEU A 186 8.14 -5.25 -17.53
N LEU A 187 8.45 -4.35 -16.62
CA LEU A 187 9.55 -4.51 -15.68
C LEU A 187 9.29 -5.63 -14.67
N ALA A 188 8.05 -5.79 -14.19
CA ALA A 188 7.66 -6.89 -13.31
C ALA A 188 7.83 -8.26 -13.99
N ARG A 189 7.49 -8.36 -15.29
CA ARG A 189 7.71 -9.59 -16.08
C ARG A 189 9.19 -9.92 -16.19
N GLU A 190 10.01 -8.92 -16.51
CA GLU A 190 11.46 -9.12 -16.74
C GLU A 190 12.20 -9.48 -15.45
N THR A 191 11.85 -8.86 -14.35
CA THR A 191 12.53 -9.06 -13.05
C THR A 191 11.98 -10.24 -12.26
N GLY A 192 10.77 -10.71 -12.58
CA GLY A 192 10.05 -11.70 -11.76
C GLY A 192 9.56 -11.17 -10.42
N ALA A 193 9.56 -9.85 -10.22
CA ALA A 193 9.14 -9.23 -8.98
C ALA A 193 7.63 -9.41 -8.71
N ARG A 194 7.27 -9.53 -7.43
CA ARG A 194 5.88 -9.55 -6.99
C ARG A 194 5.37 -8.12 -6.83
N VAL A 195 4.42 -7.72 -7.67
CA VAL A 195 3.89 -6.36 -7.66
C VAL A 195 2.40 -6.34 -7.30
N HIS A 196 2.01 -5.47 -6.38
CA HIS A 196 0.61 -5.13 -6.11
C HIS A 196 0.33 -3.73 -6.67
N LEU A 197 -0.72 -3.62 -7.48
CA LEU A 197 -1.11 -2.40 -8.16
C LEU A 197 -2.23 -1.70 -7.39
N CYS A 198 -1.88 -0.57 -6.79
CA CYS A 198 -2.80 0.19 -5.94
C CYS A 198 -3.68 1.13 -6.77
N ARG A 199 -4.95 1.26 -6.39
CA ARG A 199 -5.86 2.31 -6.87
C ARG A 199 -6.08 2.34 -8.39
N LEU A 200 -6.18 1.18 -9.02
CA LEU A 200 -6.63 1.11 -10.40
C LEU A 200 -8.04 1.68 -10.54
N SER A 201 -8.28 2.49 -11.53
CA SER A 201 -9.53 3.21 -11.74
C SER A 201 -10.15 3.00 -13.12
N SER A 202 -9.40 2.46 -14.09
CA SER A 202 -9.87 2.28 -15.46
C SER A 202 -10.16 0.82 -15.79
N ALA A 203 -11.18 0.59 -16.64
CA ALA A 203 -11.47 -0.73 -17.18
C ALA A 203 -10.29 -1.25 -18.04
N GLU A 204 -9.61 -0.35 -18.73
CA GLU A 204 -8.44 -0.67 -19.55
C GLU A 204 -7.30 -1.19 -18.68
N GLY A 205 -6.98 -0.49 -17.56
CA GLY A 205 -5.96 -0.94 -16.60
C GLY A 205 -6.27 -2.32 -16.02
N ILE A 206 -7.53 -2.58 -15.63
CA ILE A 206 -7.95 -3.90 -15.17
C ILE A 206 -7.75 -4.98 -16.24
N ASN A 207 -8.06 -4.68 -17.50
CA ASN A 207 -7.85 -5.61 -18.61
C ASN A 207 -6.35 -5.91 -18.84
N MET A 208 -5.49 -4.89 -18.73
CA MET A 208 -4.04 -5.07 -18.80
C MET A 208 -3.53 -6.00 -17.69
N VAL A 209 -3.97 -5.79 -16.45
CA VAL A 209 -3.61 -6.66 -15.31
C VAL A 209 -4.10 -8.09 -15.52
N ARG A 210 -5.34 -8.28 -16.02
CA ARG A 210 -5.89 -9.59 -16.31
C ARG A 210 -5.04 -10.36 -17.32
N ARG A 211 -4.61 -9.68 -18.42
CA ARG A 211 -3.72 -10.27 -19.44
C ARG A 211 -2.36 -10.62 -18.84
N ALA A 212 -1.74 -9.68 -18.11
CA ALA A 212 -0.45 -9.91 -17.48
C ALA A 212 -0.45 -11.11 -16.53
N ARG A 213 -1.51 -11.27 -15.71
CA ARG A 213 -1.68 -12.45 -14.85
C ARG A 213 -1.84 -13.74 -15.64
N HIS A 214 -2.61 -13.72 -16.74
CA HIS A 214 -2.75 -14.86 -17.64
C HIS A 214 -1.39 -15.27 -18.24
N ASP A 215 -0.55 -14.30 -18.54
CA ASP A 215 0.82 -14.50 -19.07
C ASP A 215 1.85 -14.85 -17.98
N GLY A 216 1.41 -15.08 -16.74
CA GLY A 216 2.26 -15.54 -15.64
C GLY A 216 3.02 -14.45 -14.88
N VAL A 217 2.73 -13.17 -15.13
CA VAL A 217 3.33 -12.06 -14.34
C VAL A 217 2.78 -12.07 -12.92
N LEU A 218 3.66 -11.95 -11.93
CA LEU A 218 3.31 -12.01 -10.50
C LEU A 218 2.70 -10.69 -10.01
N VAL A 219 1.50 -10.38 -10.51
CA VAL A 219 0.78 -9.14 -10.17
C VAL A 219 -0.57 -9.40 -9.51
N THR A 220 -0.93 -8.49 -8.59
CA THR A 220 -2.25 -8.39 -7.93
C THR A 220 -2.75 -6.95 -7.97
N CYS A 221 -4.03 -6.69 -7.74
CA CYS A 221 -4.61 -5.35 -7.59
C CYS A 221 -5.79 -5.37 -6.60
#